data_db95465fc533a93ddaccef0d92bf4f76
#
_entry.id   db95465fc533a93ddaccef0d92bf4f76
#
_cell.length_a   1.000
_cell.length_b   1.000
_cell.length_c   1.000
_cell.angle_alpha   90.00
_cell.angle_beta   90.00
_cell.angle_gamma   90.00
#
_symmetry.space_group_name_H-M   'P 1'
#
loop_
_entity.id
_entity.type
_entity.pdbx_description
1 polymer ?
#
loop_
_entity_poly.entity_id
_entity_poly.type
_entity_poly.pdbx_seq_one_letter_code
_entity_poly.pdbx_strand_id
1 'polypeptide(L)'
;MPPATRHLEEGGGGFDFLGFHHRLVRSRGLNGKRPVTFLARWPADKAMQHARDRIRELTRRSRLLLAPEWIVEDVNRFLGGWAAYFRYGNSAARFEKIRSYSRMRMALFISKRCRRSRAFGWSVVTYQSPDQLGLITLSGIVVEPRPFRAWRERPNAGGERRR
;
A
#
# COMPACT_ATOMS: atom_id res chain seq x y z
N MET A 1 -28.66 -11.33 11.82
CA MET A 1 -27.46 -10.50 11.72
C MET A 1 -26.81 -10.75 10.36
N PRO A 2 -26.39 -9.74 9.62
CA PRO A 2 -25.67 -9.97 8.38
C PRO A 2 -24.33 -10.67 8.67
N PRO A 3 -23.87 -11.59 7.82
CA PRO A 3 -22.69 -12.44 8.09
C PRO A 3 -21.39 -11.64 8.35
N ALA A 4 -21.29 -10.45 7.78
CA ALA A 4 -20.12 -9.58 7.97
C ALA A 4 -19.98 -9.07 9.43
N THR A 5 -21.08 -8.75 10.09
CA THR A 5 -21.08 -8.27 11.47
C THR A 5 -20.64 -9.37 12.44
N ARG A 6 -21.09 -10.60 12.20
CA ARG A 6 -20.73 -11.75 13.03
C ARG A 6 -19.21 -12.03 13.01
N HIS A 7 -18.59 -11.96 11.82
CA HIS A 7 -17.15 -12.13 11.71
C HIS A 7 -16.34 -11.03 12.40
N LEU A 8 -16.86 -9.82 12.48
CA LEU A 8 -16.21 -8.70 13.19
C LEU A 8 -16.29 -8.89 14.71
N GLU A 9 -17.43 -9.35 15.22
CA GLU A 9 -17.66 -9.60 16.65
C GLU A 9 -16.84 -10.80 17.17
N GLU A 10 -16.69 -11.85 16.36
CA GLU A 10 -15.95 -13.06 16.72
C GLU A 10 -14.43 -12.97 16.49
N GLY A 11 -13.91 -11.81 16.09
CA GLY A 11 -12.48 -11.66 15.73
C GLY A 11 -12.09 -12.48 14.51
N GLY A 12 -13.05 -12.81 13.66
CA GLY A 12 -12.88 -13.62 12.45
C GLY A 12 -11.94 -13.01 11.42
N GLY A 13 -11.71 -13.73 10.30
CA GLY A 13 -10.74 -13.39 9.25
C GLY A 13 -10.97 -12.06 8.53
N GLY A 14 -12.09 -11.38 8.78
CA GLY A 14 -12.48 -10.15 8.09
C GLY A 14 -13.29 -10.41 6.82
N PHE A 15 -13.46 -9.40 5.99
CA PHE A 15 -14.18 -9.47 4.72
C PHE A 15 -13.57 -8.53 3.68
N ASP A 16 -13.77 -8.87 2.42
CA ASP A 16 -13.31 -8.06 1.29
C ASP A 16 -14.45 -7.18 0.75
N PHE A 17 -14.17 -5.89 0.62
CA PHE A 17 -15.11 -4.93 0.04
C PHE A 17 -14.36 -3.87 -0.77
N LEU A 18 -14.80 -3.61 -2.00
CA LEU A 18 -14.18 -2.64 -2.92
C LEU A 18 -12.65 -2.79 -3.04
N GLY A 19 -12.16 -4.02 -3.09
CA GLY A 19 -10.73 -4.32 -3.20
C GLY A 19 -9.94 -4.16 -1.90
N PHE A 20 -10.58 -3.73 -0.82
CA PHE A 20 -9.98 -3.70 0.52
C PHE A 20 -10.40 -4.92 1.33
N HIS A 21 -9.46 -5.45 2.09
CA HIS A 21 -9.73 -6.37 3.18
C HIS A 21 -9.98 -5.58 4.47
N HIS A 22 -11.10 -5.81 5.10
CA HIS A 22 -11.51 -5.17 6.35
C HIS A 22 -11.45 -6.18 7.50
N ARG A 23 -10.80 -5.82 8.58
CA ARG A 23 -10.69 -6.67 9.76
C ARG A 23 -10.70 -5.86 11.04
N LEU A 24 -11.41 -6.37 12.06
CA LEU A 24 -11.34 -5.80 13.40
C LEU A 24 -10.00 -6.20 14.05
N VAL A 25 -9.22 -5.21 14.45
CA VAL A 25 -7.90 -5.41 15.05
C VAL A 25 -7.83 -4.73 16.41
N ARG A 26 -7.26 -5.42 17.38
CA ARG A 26 -6.97 -4.87 18.69
C ARG A 26 -5.50 -4.43 18.73
N SER A 27 -5.27 -3.13 18.96
CA SER A 27 -3.91 -2.62 19.11
C SER A 27 -3.30 -3.13 20.42
N ARG A 28 -2.01 -3.43 20.39
CA ARG A 28 -1.26 -3.61 21.66
C ARG A 28 -1.06 -2.23 22.24
N GLY A 29 -1.50 -2.03 23.51
CA GLY A 29 -1.23 -0.78 24.21
C GLY A 29 0.27 -0.57 24.33
N LEU A 30 0.80 0.49 23.74
CA LEU A 30 2.18 0.93 23.95
C LEU A 30 2.21 1.92 25.13
N ASN A 31 3.23 1.83 25.98
CA ASN A 31 3.48 2.79 27.06
C ASN A 31 2.29 3.01 28.01
N GLY A 32 1.68 1.92 28.51
CA GLY A 32 0.58 1.99 29.48
C GLY A 32 -0.76 2.47 28.95
N LYS A 33 -0.87 2.71 27.65
CA LYS A 33 -2.15 3.03 27.00
C LYS A 33 -3.02 1.80 26.88
N ARG A 34 -4.33 1.95 27.13
CA ARG A 34 -5.29 0.87 26.98
C ARG A 34 -5.34 0.39 25.52
N PRO A 35 -5.46 -0.94 25.27
CA PRO A 35 -5.63 -1.48 23.94
C PRO A 35 -6.93 -0.93 23.32
N VAL A 36 -6.84 -0.48 22.06
CA VAL A 36 -7.99 0.05 21.33
C VAL A 36 -8.33 -0.92 20.21
N THR A 37 -9.61 -1.24 20.07
CA THR A 37 -10.13 -2.02 18.94
C THR A 37 -10.57 -1.07 17.83
N PHE A 38 -10.13 -1.33 16.61
CA PHE A 38 -10.47 -0.51 15.44
C PHE A 38 -10.61 -1.39 14.20
N LEU A 39 -11.37 -0.90 13.22
CA LEU A 39 -11.49 -1.56 11.92
C LEU A 39 -10.29 -1.18 11.05
N ALA A 40 -9.36 -2.11 10.89
CA ALA A 40 -8.25 -1.97 9.96
C ALA A 40 -8.69 -2.32 8.54
N ARG A 41 -8.10 -1.66 7.54
CA ARG A 41 -8.31 -1.98 6.13
C ARG A 41 -7.00 -1.88 5.36
N TRP A 42 -6.81 -2.77 4.41
CA TRP A 42 -5.65 -2.81 3.52
C TRP A 42 -6.04 -3.46 2.19
N PRO A 43 -5.23 -3.33 1.12
CA PRO A 43 -5.52 -3.99 -0.16
C PRO A 43 -5.74 -5.49 0.02
N ALA A 44 -6.86 -6.01 -0.47
CA ALA A 44 -7.18 -7.44 -0.45
C ALA A 44 -6.19 -8.24 -1.30
N ASP A 45 -6.07 -9.53 -1.07
CA ASP A 45 -5.12 -10.38 -1.79
C ASP A 45 -5.38 -10.42 -3.30
N LYS A 46 -6.65 -10.34 -3.73
CA LYS A 46 -7.02 -10.18 -5.15
C LYS A 46 -6.48 -8.88 -5.74
N ALA A 47 -6.57 -7.76 -5.02
CA ALA A 47 -6.04 -6.47 -5.46
C ALA A 47 -4.50 -6.49 -5.53
N MET A 48 -3.86 -7.17 -4.59
CA MET A 48 -2.41 -7.39 -4.59
C MET A 48 -1.97 -8.27 -5.76
N GLN A 49 -2.74 -9.31 -6.09
CA GLN A 49 -2.45 -10.18 -7.23
C GLN A 49 -2.63 -9.42 -8.55
N HIS A 50 -3.71 -8.67 -8.70
CA HIS A 50 -3.94 -7.82 -9.86
C HIS A 50 -2.78 -6.83 -10.08
N ALA A 51 -2.30 -6.19 -9.00
CA ALA A 51 -1.14 -5.29 -9.11
C ALA A 51 0.13 -6.01 -9.59
N ARG A 52 0.42 -7.20 -9.08
CA ARG A 52 1.57 -8.00 -9.54
C ARG A 52 1.43 -8.40 -11.00
N ASP A 53 0.25 -8.83 -11.41
CA ASP A 53 0.01 -9.26 -12.80
C ASP A 53 0.14 -8.10 -13.77
N ARG A 54 -0.36 -6.92 -13.40
CA ARG A 54 -0.20 -5.71 -14.20
C ARG A 54 1.27 -5.29 -14.34
N ILE A 55 2.04 -5.29 -13.26
CA ILE A 55 3.48 -5.02 -13.29
C ILE A 55 4.21 -6.06 -14.16
N ARG A 56 3.82 -7.34 -14.06
CA ARG A 56 4.38 -8.42 -14.88
C ARG A 56 4.10 -8.20 -16.36
N GLU A 57 2.90 -7.80 -16.70
CA GLU A 57 2.50 -7.48 -18.08
C GLU A 57 3.31 -6.30 -18.62
N LEU A 58 3.43 -5.20 -17.86
CA LEU A 58 4.19 -4.02 -18.25
C LEU A 58 5.68 -4.31 -18.44
N THR A 59 6.23 -5.28 -17.70
CA THR A 59 7.64 -5.70 -17.77
C THR A 59 7.84 -7.04 -18.48
N ARG A 60 6.92 -7.42 -19.35
CA ARG A 60 6.99 -8.70 -20.06
C ARG A 60 8.10 -8.73 -21.13
N ARG A 61 8.50 -9.94 -21.50
CA ARG A 61 9.61 -10.15 -22.46
C ARG A 61 9.38 -9.53 -23.83
N SER A 62 8.13 -9.48 -24.29
CA SER A 62 7.79 -8.88 -25.60
C SER A 62 8.03 -7.37 -25.66
N ARG A 63 8.23 -6.71 -24.52
CA ARG A 63 8.50 -5.27 -24.42
C ARG A 63 10.01 -4.92 -24.28
N LEU A 64 10.90 -5.91 -24.37
CA LEU A 64 12.35 -5.68 -24.20
C LEU A 64 12.98 -4.73 -25.24
N LEU A 65 12.32 -4.54 -26.38
CA LEU A 65 12.79 -3.60 -27.41
C LEU A 65 12.47 -2.13 -27.04
N LEU A 66 11.52 -1.90 -26.16
CA LEU A 66 11.16 -0.55 -25.71
C LEU A 66 12.25 0.02 -24.79
N ALA A 67 12.41 1.33 -24.80
CA ALA A 67 13.33 2.00 -23.88
C ALA A 67 12.89 1.76 -22.41
N PRO A 68 13.84 1.52 -21.49
CA PRO A 68 13.52 1.30 -20.08
C PRO A 68 12.70 2.44 -19.45
N GLU A 69 12.95 3.67 -19.88
CA GLU A 69 12.29 4.88 -19.42
C GLU A 69 10.77 4.81 -19.65
N TRP A 70 10.35 4.33 -20.80
CA TRP A 70 8.93 4.15 -21.11
C TRP A 70 8.27 3.08 -20.25
N ILE A 71 9.02 2.02 -19.95
CA ILE A 71 8.51 0.97 -19.05
C ILE A 71 8.37 1.52 -17.62
N VAL A 72 9.34 2.31 -17.16
CA VAL A 72 9.29 2.99 -15.86
C VAL A 72 8.09 3.94 -15.80
N GLU A 73 7.85 4.73 -16.85
CA GLU A 73 6.70 5.63 -16.89
C GLU A 73 5.37 4.88 -16.82
N ASP A 74 5.21 3.81 -17.59
CA ASP A 74 4.01 2.96 -17.56
C ASP A 74 3.78 2.34 -16.18
N VAL A 75 4.85 1.82 -15.56
CA VAL A 75 4.79 1.26 -14.20
C VAL A 75 4.42 2.34 -13.19
N ASN A 76 5.03 3.52 -13.29
CA ASN A 76 4.74 4.64 -12.39
C ASN A 76 3.31 5.13 -12.52
N ARG A 77 2.79 5.24 -13.74
CA ARG A 77 1.40 5.62 -13.99
C ARG A 77 0.43 4.64 -13.33
N PHE A 78 0.69 3.34 -13.48
CA PHE A 78 -0.11 2.31 -12.84
C PHE A 78 0.01 2.37 -11.31
N LEU A 79 1.24 2.42 -10.78
CA LEU A 79 1.48 2.45 -9.33
C LEU A 79 0.91 3.70 -8.67
N GLY A 80 0.99 4.85 -9.35
CA GLY A 80 0.41 6.10 -8.88
C GLY A 80 -1.11 6.00 -8.70
N GLY A 81 -1.82 5.47 -9.69
CA GLY A 81 -3.26 5.24 -9.61
C GLY A 81 -3.64 4.21 -8.54
N TRP A 82 -2.92 3.09 -8.50
CA TRP A 82 -3.13 2.04 -7.50
C TRP A 82 -2.89 2.56 -6.07
N ALA A 83 -1.79 3.29 -5.86
CA ALA A 83 -1.45 3.88 -4.57
C ALA A 83 -2.46 4.95 -4.15
N ALA A 84 -2.90 5.81 -5.07
CA ALA A 84 -3.91 6.83 -4.79
C ALA A 84 -5.22 6.21 -4.28
N TYR A 85 -5.63 5.07 -4.85
CA TYR A 85 -6.82 4.35 -4.41
C TYR A 85 -6.64 3.70 -3.03
N PHE A 86 -5.52 3.00 -2.81
CA PHE A 86 -5.29 2.21 -1.60
C PHE A 86 -4.57 2.96 -0.47
N ARG A 87 -4.25 4.24 -0.63
CA ARG A 87 -3.49 5.02 0.37
C ARG A 87 -4.17 5.17 1.72
N TYR A 88 -5.50 5.08 1.75
CA TYR A 88 -6.29 5.28 2.96
C TYR A 88 -6.49 3.96 3.70
N GLY A 89 -5.68 3.71 4.72
CA GLY A 89 -5.80 2.50 5.53
C GLY A 89 -4.47 2.04 6.13
N ASN A 90 -4.44 0.83 6.64
CA ASN A 90 -3.25 0.20 7.21
C ASN A 90 -2.43 -0.52 6.10
N SER A 91 -2.17 0.18 5.00
CA SER A 91 -1.68 -0.41 3.75
C SER A 91 -0.15 -0.44 3.63
N ALA A 92 0.60 0.12 4.58
CA ALA A 92 2.06 0.30 4.48
C ALA A 92 2.81 -0.99 4.15
N ALA A 93 2.52 -2.10 4.84
CA ALA A 93 3.15 -3.39 4.57
C ALA A 93 2.80 -3.96 3.18
N ARG A 94 1.59 -3.70 2.68
CA ARG A 94 1.16 -4.10 1.33
C ARG A 94 1.84 -3.27 0.26
N PHE A 95 2.00 -1.96 0.49
CA PHE A 95 2.71 -1.05 -0.39
C PHE A 95 4.19 -1.44 -0.52
N GLU A 96 4.84 -1.78 0.59
CA GLU A 96 6.22 -2.26 0.57
C GLU A 96 6.39 -3.53 -0.27
N LYS A 97 5.44 -4.48 -0.18
CA LYS A 97 5.44 -5.69 -1.00
C LYS A 97 5.32 -5.37 -2.50
N ILE A 98 4.47 -4.43 -2.89
CA ILE A 98 4.33 -4.01 -4.29
C ILE A 98 5.55 -3.24 -4.76
N ARG A 99 6.10 -2.35 -3.93
CA ARG A 99 7.34 -1.62 -4.19
C ARG A 99 8.50 -2.57 -4.47
N SER A 100 8.73 -3.52 -3.59
CA SER A 100 9.79 -4.53 -3.72
C SER A 100 9.59 -5.40 -4.96
N TYR A 101 8.35 -5.78 -5.25
CA TYR A 101 8.02 -6.54 -6.46
C TYR A 101 8.29 -5.72 -7.73
N SER A 102 7.92 -4.46 -7.78
CA SER A 102 8.17 -3.57 -8.92
C SER A 102 9.66 -3.43 -9.22
N ARG A 103 10.45 -3.19 -8.17
CA ARG A 103 11.93 -3.11 -8.29
C ARG A 103 12.53 -4.42 -8.81
N MET A 104 12.10 -5.55 -8.27
CA MET A 104 12.54 -6.86 -8.75
C MET A 104 12.21 -7.06 -10.23
N ARG A 105 11.01 -6.70 -10.67
CA ARG A 105 10.58 -6.84 -12.06
C ARG A 105 11.38 -5.94 -12.99
N MET A 106 11.66 -4.71 -12.58
CA MET A 106 12.51 -3.78 -13.34
C MET A 106 13.95 -4.30 -13.44
N ALA A 107 14.52 -4.81 -12.35
CA ALA A 107 15.85 -5.41 -12.36
C ALA A 107 15.93 -6.59 -13.35
N LEU A 108 14.93 -7.47 -13.34
CA LEU A 108 14.84 -8.58 -14.31
C LEU A 108 14.68 -8.10 -15.75
N PHE A 109 13.88 -7.04 -15.98
CA PHE A 109 13.71 -6.44 -17.30
C PHE A 109 15.03 -5.90 -17.84
N ILE A 110 15.74 -5.10 -17.05
CA ILE A 110 17.04 -4.52 -17.41
C ILE A 110 18.09 -5.60 -17.67
N SER A 111 18.18 -6.60 -16.79
CA SER A 111 19.10 -7.74 -16.97
C SER A 111 18.89 -8.43 -18.30
N LYS A 112 17.64 -8.73 -18.64
CA LYS A 112 17.29 -9.39 -19.91
C LYS A 112 17.53 -8.51 -21.12
N ARG A 113 17.18 -7.22 -21.03
CA ARG A 113 17.41 -6.25 -22.11
C ARG A 113 18.90 -6.10 -22.43
N CYS A 114 19.73 -5.94 -21.40
CA CYS A 114 21.15 -5.74 -21.53
C CYS A 114 21.93 -7.05 -21.71
N ARG A 115 21.24 -8.21 -21.70
CA ARG A 115 21.88 -9.55 -21.73
C ARG A 115 22.94 -9.71 -20.65
N ARG A 116 22.70 -9.15 -19.47
CA ARG A 116 23.59 -9.18 -18.30
C ARG A 116 23.00 -10.04 -17.18
N SER A 117 23.82 -10.28 -16.16
CA SER A 117 23.42 -11.03 -14.99
C SER A 117 22.28 -10.35 -14.22
N ARG A 118 21.56 -11.12 -13.38
CA ARG A 118 20.56 -10.56 -12.49
C ARG A 118 21.14 -9.51 -11.53
N ALA A 119 22.38 -9.73 -11.06
CA ALA A 119 23.10 -8.79 -10.20
C ALA A 119 23.28 -7.42 -10.85
N PHE A 120 23.61 -7.39 -12.16
CA PHE A 120 23.67 -6.13 -12.91
C PHE A 120 22.33 -5.40 -12.90
N GLY A 121 21.21 -6.07 -13.19
CA GLY A 121 19.90 -5.41 -13.15
C GLY A 121 19.58 -4.84 -11.77
N TRP A 122 19.91 -5.57 -10.71
CA TRP A 122 19.75 -5.07 -9.34
C TRP A 122 20.65 -3.89 -9.02
N SER A 123 21.90 -3.87 -9.50
CA SER A 123 22.81 -2.74 -9.28
C SER A 123 22.26 -1.46 -9.92
N VAL A 124 21.72 -1.56 -11.12
CA VAL A 124 21.11 -0.41 -11.83
C VAL A 124 19.89 0.13 -11.08
N VAL A 125 18.98 -0.75 -10.62
CA VAL A 125 17.74 -0.32 -9.95
C VAL A 125 17.95 0.07 -8.49
N THR A 126 18.97 -0.50 -7.82
CA THR A 126 19.18 -0.31 -6.37
C THR A 126 20.19 0.80 -6.06
N TYR A 127 21.25 0.93 -6.84
CA TYR A 127 22.38 1.85 -6.58
C TYR A 127 22.36 3.11 -7.42
N GLN A 128 21.75 3.09 -8.57
CA GLN A 128 21.40 4.34 -9.22
C GLN A 128 20.17 4.86 -8.50
N SER A 129 20.24 6.10 -8.04
CA SER A 129 19.15 6.76 -7.35
C SER A 129 17.80 6.39 -7.99
N PRO A 130 16.74 6.16 -7.22
CA PRO A 130 15.39 6.00 -7.76
C PRO A 130 15.06 7.05 -8.80
N ASP A 131 15.67 8.23 -8.69
CA ASP A 131 15.53 9.36 -9.60
C ASP A 131 16.10 9.08 -11.00
N GLN A 132 17.09 8.21 -11.14
CA GLN A 132 17.67 7.88 -12.45
C GLN A 132 16.82 6.92 -13.28
N LEU A 133 16.07 6.03 -12.63
CA LEU A 133 15.06 5.18 -13.29
C LEU A 133 13.63 5.68 -13.04
N GLY A 134 13.47 6.70 -12.21
CA GLY A 134 12.22 7.38 -11.98
C GLY A 134 11.12 6.53 -11.31
N LEU A 135 11.43 5.35 -10.75
CA LEU A 135 10.43 4.53 -10.08
C LEU A 135 9.84 5.27 -8.88
N ILE A 136 8.51 5.39 -8.88
CA ILE A 136 7.77 6.05 -7.82
C ILE A 136 8.01 5.35 -6.47
N THR A 137 8.30 6.15 -5.46
CA THR A 137 8.38 5.68 -4.09
C THR A 137 6.99 5.57 -3.50
N LEU A 138 6.61 4.37 -3.03
CA LEU A 138 5.33 4.14 -2.34
C LEU A 138 5.45 4.36 -0.82
N SER A 139 6.65 4.62 -0.30
CA SER A 139 6.87 4.92 1.11
C SER A 139 6.33 6.32 1.46
N GLY A 140 5.63 6.43 2.60
CA GLY A 140 5.09 7.70 3.07
C GLY A 140 3.79 8.17 2.39
N ILE A 141 3.29 7.44 1.39
CA ILE A 141 2.03 7.78 0.71
C ILE A 141 0.81 7.33 1.52
N VAL A 142 0.97 6.32 2.38
CA VAL A 142 -0.13 5.76 3.15
C VAL A 142 -0.63 6.75 4.19
N VAL A 143 -1.94 6.98 4.19
CA VAL A 143 -2.64 7.77 5.20
C VAL A 143 -3.30 6.80 6.17
N GLU A 144 -2.73 6.67 7.35
CA GLU A 144 -3.32 5.84 8.40
C GLU A 144 -4.65 6.43 8.86
N PRO A 145 -5.69 5.60 9.05
CA PRO A 145 -6.94 6.07 9.60
C PRO A 145 -6.67 6.60 11.01
N ARG A 146 -7.06 7.84 11.25
CA ARG A 146 -7.03 8.38 12.62
C ARG A 146 -7.94 7.50 13.48
N PRO A 147 -7.51 7.11 14.70
CA PRO A 147 -8.39 6.40 15.61
C PRO A 147 -9.66 7.21 15.77
N PHE A 148 -10.82 6.54 15.68
CA PHE A 148 -12.11 7.17 15.92
C PHE A 148 -12.03 7.81 17.31
N ARG A 149 -11.81 9.11 17.36
CA ARG A 149 -12.10 9.84 18.58
C ARG A 149 -13.61 9.78 18.71
N ALA A 150 -14.10 9.03 19.71
CA ALA A 150 -15.48 9.18 20.13
C ALA A 150 -15.76 10.67 20.14
N TRP A 151 -16.85 11.09 19.48
CA TRP A 151 -17.27 12.47 19.44
C TRP A 151 -17.28 12.97 20.89
N ARG A 152 -16.26 13.68 21.29
CA ARG A 152 -16.27 14.36 22.57
C ARG A 152 -17.30 15.45 22.40
N GLU A 153 -18.42 15.30 23.08
CA GLU A 153 -19.27 16.44 23.37
C GLU A 153 -18.33 17.55 23.81
N ARG A 154 -18.32 18.64 23.08
CA ARG A 154 -17.57 19.81 23.52
C ARG A 154 -18.16 20.13 24.89
N PRO A 155 -17.38 20.18 26.00
CA PRO A 155 -17.91 20.69 27.23
C PRO A 155 -18.49 22.06 26.90
N ASN A 156 -19.79 22.19 27.14
CA ASN A 156 -20.51 23.44 26.92
C ASN A 156 -19.65 24.57 27.43
N ALA A 157 -19.23 25.45 26.55
CA ALA A 157 -18.59 26.71 26.89
C ALA A 157 -19.65 27.66 27.47
N GLY A 158 -20.30 27.18 28.54
CA GLY A 158 -21.21 27.95 29.41
C GLY A 158 -20.41 28.50 30.58
N GLY A 159 -19.36 29.23 30.29
CA GLY A 159 -18.73 30.09 31.27
C GLY A 159 -19.52 31.34 31.44
N GLU A 160 -20.43 31.31 32.38
CA GLU A 160 -21.11 32.47 32.99
C GLU A 160 -20.08 33.52 33.34
N ARG A 161 -20.04 34.60 32.59
CA ARG A 161 -19.34 35.85 33.04
C ARG A 161 -20.14 36.39 34.20
N ARG A 162 -19.70 36.08 35.42
CA ARG A 162 -20.12 36.87 36.59
C ARG A 162 -19.52 38.27 36.48
N ARG A 163 -20.38 39.22 36.54
CA ARG A 163 -20.09 40.67 36.73
C ARG A 163 -19.46 40.92 38.08
#